data_dc7839285305df8657c8c14536e6aaa7
#
_entry.id   dc7839285305df8657c8c14536e6aaa7
#
_cell.length_a   1.000
_cell.length_b   1.000
_cell.length_c   1.000
_cell.angle_alpha   90.00
_cell.angle_beta   90.00
_cell.angle_gamma   90.00
#
_symmetry.space_group_name_H-M   'P 1'
#
loop_
_entity.id
_entity.type
_entity.pdbx_description
1 polymer ?
#
loop_
_entity_poly.entity_id
_entity_poly.type
_entity_poly.pdbx_seq_one_letter_code
_entity_poly.pdbx_strand_id
1 'polypeptide(L)'
;SRFHDTMMTDDILHEAYLKLSGKTVWQSQEQYFRTASLAIRQVIVDHARHKIAQKRGGSQVDEVYQEGDGVLPEYNETPEQILVLNDLLARLEQKQPRLSMVVNARYFAAMSETETASALGLSERTVRRDWQLAKTWLANKMTKAS
;
A
#
# COMPACT_ATOMS: atom_id res chain seq x y z
N SER A 1 5.59 -8.29 -8.98
CA SER A 1 6.23 -8.35 -7.68
C SER A 1 5.63 -9.47 -6.84
N ARG A 2 6.48 -10.19 -6.16
CA ARG A 2 6.01 -11.29 -5.33
C ARG A 2 5.15 -10.79 -4.17
N PHE A 3 5.48 -9.61 -3.65
CA PHE A 3 4.70 -9.04 -2.57
C PHE A 3 3.25 -8.86 -3.02
N HIS A 4 3.06 -8.19 -4.15
CA HIS A 4 1.71 -7.98 -4.66
C HIS A 4 1.07 -9.27 -5.10
N ASP A 5 1.84 -10.15 -5.72
CA ASP A 5 1.29 -11.43 -6.14
C ASP A 5 0.82 -12.24 -4.95
N THR A 6 1.57 -12.19 -3.86
CA THR A 6 1.22 -12.92 -2.66
C THR A 6 0.15 -12.22 -1.85
N MET A 7 0.30 -10.91 -1.70
CA MET A 7 -0.61 -10.14 -0.85
C MET A 7 -1.91 -9.80 -1.55
N MET A 8 -1.87 -9.63 -2.87
CA MET A 8 -3.08 -9.32 -3.62
C MET A 8 -3.75 -10.62 -4.04
N THR A 9 -4.07 -11.41 -3.05
CA THR A 9 -4.78 -12.67 -3.27
C THR A 9 -6.26 -12.41 -3.21
N ASP A 10 -7.04 -13.44 -3.52
CA ASP A 10 -8.49 -13.35 -3.40
C ASP A 10 -8.90 -12.94 -2.00
N ASP A 11 -8.17 -13.41 -0.99
CA ASP A 11 -8.48 -13.05 0.40
C ASP A 11 -8.33 -11.56 0.63
N ILE A 12 -7.24 -10.98 0.15
CA ILE A 12 -7.00 -9.55 0.31
C ILE A 12 -8.06 -8.76 -0.42
N LEU A 13 -8.34 -9.13 -1.65
CA LEU A 13 -9.35 -8.43 -2.44
C LEU A 13 -10.72 -8.55 -1.80
N HIS A 14 -11.03 -9.72 -1.26
CA HIS A 14 -12.31 -9.93 -0.59
C HIS A 14 -12.43 -9.08 0.66
N GLU A 15 -11.36 -9.00 1.45
CA GLU A 15 -11.37 -8.16 2.65
C GLU A 15 -11.54 -6.69 2.28
N ALA A 16 -10.85 -6.25 1.22
CA ALA A 16 -11.00 -4.89 0.77
C ALA A 16 -12.43 -4.62 0.30
N TYR A 17 -13.00 -5.57 -0.41
CA TYR A 17 -14.38 -5.45 -0.85
C TYR A 17 -15.32 -5.31 0.35
N LEU A 18 -15.12 -6.11 1.39
CA LEU A 18 -15.97 -6.03 2.56
C LEU A 18 -15.87 -4.67 3.24
N LYS A 19 -14.67 -4.11 3.29
CA LYS A 19 -14.50 -2.78 3.86
C LYS A 19 -15.26 -1.73 3.07
N LEU A 20 -15.36 -1.93 1.75
CA LEU A 20 -16.02 -0.98 0.88
C LEU A 20 -17.53 -1.18 0.83
N SER A 21 -18.00 -2.38 1.13
CA SER A 21 -19.41 -2.72 0.93
C SER A 21 -20.34 -1.98 1.85
N GLY A 22 -19.83 -1.32 2.88
CA GLY A 22 -20.66 -0.53 3.76
C GLY A 22 -21.08 0.79 3.14
N LYS A 23 -20.45 1.19 2.05
CA LYS A 23 -20.81 2.40 1.36
C LYS A 23 -21.79 2.09 0.27
N THR A 24 -22.89 2.83 0.25
CA THR A 24 -23.93 2.61 -0.74
C THR A 24 -23.93 3.66 -1.83
N VAL A 25 -23.25 4.78 -1.61
CA VAL A 25 -23.24 5.87 -2.57
C VAL A 25 -21.83 6.36 -2.78
N TRP A 26 -21.44 6.46 -4.03
CA TRP A 26 -20.13 6.99 -4.40
C TRP A 26 -20.35 8.25 -5.22
N GLN A 27 -19.67 9.32 -4.84
CA GLN A 27 -19.82 10.59 -5.53
C GLN A 27 -19.19 10.58 -6.90
N SER A 28 -18.13 9.80 -7.05
CA SER A 28 -17.44 9.74 -8.33
C SER A 28 -16.60 8.48 -8.39
N GLN A 29 -16.20 8.13 -9.61
CA GLN A 29 -15.31 7.02 -9.81
C GLN A 29 -13.96 7.27 -9.13
N GLU A 30 -13.52 8.53 -9.16
CA GLU A 30 -12.27 8.88 -8.49
C GLU A 30 -12.35 8.63 -7.01
N GLN A 31 -13.45 9.01 -6.38
CA GLN A 31 -13.63 8.77 -4.96
C GLN A 31 -13.60 7.28 -4.66
N TYR A 32 -14.26 6.50 -5.50
CA TYR A 32 -14.27 5.06 -5.32
C TYR A 32 -12.85 4.49 -5.35
N PHE A 33 -12.05 4.87 -6.36
CA PHE A 33 -10.72 4.32 -6.50
C PHE A 33 -9.79 4.78 -5.40
N ARG A 34 -9.94 6.02 -4.95
CA ARG A 34 -9.13 6.49 -3.82
C ARG A 34 -9.44 5.70 -2.55
N THR A 35 -10.72 5.49 -2.31
CA THR A 35 -11.14 4.74 -1.12
C THR A 35 -10.72 3.28 -1.23
N ALA A 36 -10.83 2.70 -2.43
CA ALA A 36 -10.43 1.32 -2.62
C ALA A 36 -8.93 1.14 -2.39
N SER A 37 -8.13 2.07 -2.91
CA SER A 37 -6.67 1.97 -2.72
C SER A 37 -6.31 2.07 -1.25
N LEU A 38 -6.97 2.93 -0.50
CA LEU A 38 -6.72 3.05 0.92
C LEU A 38 -7.19 1.79 1.66
N ALA A 39 -8.31 1.22 1.25
CA ALA A 39 -8.79 -0.01 1.88
C ALA A 39 -7.79 -1.15 1.68
N ILE A 40 -7.22 -1.25 0.48
CA ILE A 40 -6.22 -2.27 0.20
C ILE A 40 -4.99 -2.04 1.08
N ARG A 41 -4.55 -0.80 1.19
CA ARG A 41 -3.43 -0.49 2.06
C ARG A 41 -3.71 -0.92 3.50
N GLN A 42 -4.91 -0.65 3.99
CA GLN A 42 -5.26 -1.00 5.36
C GLN A 42 -5.26 -2.50 5.57
N VAL A 43 -5.73 -3.26 4.59
CA VAL A 43 -5.71 -4.71 4.70
C VAL A 43 -4.28 -5.22 4.74
N ILE A 44 -3.42 -4.69 3.89
CA ILE A 44 -2.02 -5.12 3.85
C ILE A 44 -1.33 -4.77 5.16
N VAL A 45 -1.60 -3.60 5.70
CA VAL A 45 -1.01 -3.18 6.98
C VAL A 45 -1.49 -4.10 8.11
N ASP A 46 -2.77 -4.45 8.11
CA ASP A 46 -3.29 -5.35 9.13
C ASP A 46 -2.64 -6.73 9.03
N HIS A 47 -2.41 -7.20 7.82
CA HIS A 47 -1.71 -8.46 7.63
C HIS A 47 -0.28 -8.39 8.17
N ALA A 48 0.39 -7.25 7.96
CA ALA A 48 1.73 -7.07 8.49
C ALA A 48 1.73 -7.09 10.00
N ARG A 49 0.74 -6.45 10.61
CA ARG A 49 0.62 -6.46 12.07
C ARG A 49 0.39 -7.86 12.59
N HIS A 50 -0.45 -8.61 11.89
CA HIS A 50 -0.74 -9.98 12.28
C HIS A 50 0.51 -10.85 12.22
N LYS A 51 1.31 -10.69 11.16
CA LYS A 51 2.55 -11.43 11.02
C LYS A 51 3.50 -11.15 12.18
N ILE A 52 3.62 -9.89 12.55
CA ILE A 52 4.49 -9.52 13.65
C ILE A 52 3.99 -10.13 14.95
N ALA A 53 2.68 -10.10 15.17
CA ALA A 53 2.12 -10.65 16.39
C ALA A 53 2.35 -12.16 16.47
N GLN A 54 2.26 -12.86 15.35
CA GLN A 54 2.52 -14.30 15.33
C GLN A 54 3.96 -14.60 15.72
N LYS A 55 4.89 -13.80 15.21
CA LYS A 55 6.30 -13.99 15.55
C LYS A 55 6.53 -13.77 17.03
N ARG A 56 5.90 -12.74 17.58
CA ARG A 56 6.06 -12.43 18.99
C ARG A 56 5.42 -13.46 19.89
N GLY A 57 4.42 -14.15 19.36
CA GLY A 57 3.75 -15.18 20.14
C GLY A 57 4.54 -16.45 20.29
N GLY A 58 5.76 -16.46 19.78
CA GLY A 58 6.59 -17.63 19.90
C GLY A 58 6.25 -18.70 18.91
N SER A 59 5.31 -18.43 18.06
CA SER A 59 4.95 -19.37 17.04
C SER A 59 6.02 -19.32 15.95
N GLN A 60 6.52 -20.46 15.64
CA GLN A 60 7.54 -20.52 14.64
C GLN A 60 7.02 -20.96 13.32
N VAL A 61 5.75 -20.99 13.19
CA VAL A 61 5.19 -21.46 11.95
C VAL A 61 5.52 -20.56 10.78
N ASP A 62 5.86 -19.35 11.09
CA ASP A 62 6.15 -18.44 10.02
C ASP A 62 7.45 -18.78 9.33
N GLU A 63 8.06 -19.83 9.75
CA GLU A 63 9.26 -20.22 9.07
C GLU A 63 9.01 -20.57 7.64
N VAL A 64 7.82 -20.96 7.31
CA VAL A 64 7.55 -21.24 5.91
C VAL A 64 7.52 -19.95 5.12
N TYR A 65 7.48 -18.87 5.80
CA TYR A 65 7.47 -17.59 5.15
C TYR A 65 8.86 -17.32 4.63
N GLN A 66 8.99 -17.46 3.34
CA GLN A 66 10.29 -17.39 2.73
C GLN A 66 10.79 -15.98 2.64
N GLU A 67 12.10 -15.88 2.77
CA GLU A 67 12.74 -14.66 2.50
C GLU A 67 12.46 -14.27 1.06
N GLY A 68 12.08 -13.04 0.86
CA GLY A 68 11.69 -12.58 -0.45
C GLY A 68 10.22 -12.67 -0.72
N ASP A 69 9.51 -13.44 0.07
CA ASP A 69 8.06 -13.44 -0.05
C ASP A 69 7.53 -12.11 0.42
N GLY A 70 6.60 -11.58 -0.33
CA GLY A 70 6.04 -10.32 0.02
C GLY A 70 6.96 -9.16 -0.26
N VAL A 71 7.85 -9.32 -1.20
CA VAL A 71 8.84 -8.32 -1.52
C VAL A 71 8.60 -7.76 -2.90
N LEU A 72 8.65 -6.45 -3.01
CA LEU A 72 8.56 -5.79 -4.30
C LEU A 72 9.96 -5.64 -4.88
N PRO A 73 10.09 -5.66 -6.20
CA PRO A 73 11.41 -5.50 -6.81
C PRO A 73 12.14 -4.27 -6.33
N GLU A 74 11.43 -3.18 -6.12
CA GLU A 74 12.03 -1.92 -5.71
C GLU A 74 11.88 -1.68 -4.21
N TYR A 75 11.10 -2.51 -3.53
CA TYR A 75 10.79 -2.31 -2.12
C TYR A 75 10.75 -3.65 -1.45
N ASN A 76 11.82 -4.00 -0.83
CA ASN A 76 11.89 -5.26 -0.11
C ASN A 76 11.44 -5.05 1.32
N GLU A 77 10.16 -4.76 1.49
CA GLU A 77 9.65 -4.48 2.82
C GLU A 77 9.31 -5.73 3.59
N THR A 78 9.81 -5.78 4.80
CA THR A 78 9.37 -6.74 5.78
C THR A 78 8.06 -6.23 6.39
N PRO A 79 7.37 -7.06 7.18
CA PRO A 79 6.18 -6.54 7.87
C PRO A 79 6.48 -5.30 8.71
N GLU A 80 7.64 -5.26 9.36
CA GLU A 80 8.02 -4.09 10.14
C GLU A 80 8.17 -2.86 9.27
N GLN A 81 8.77 -3.03 8.10
CA GLN A 81 8.95 -1.92 7.18
C GLN A 81 7.63 -1.45 6.60
N ILE A 82 6.67 -2.36 6.42
CA ILE A 82 5.33 -1.97 5.98
C ILE A 82 4.71 -1.03 7.01
N LEU A 83 4.89 -1.32 8.30
CA LEU A 83 4.34 -0.45 9.32
C LEU A 83 5.02 0.91 9.34
N VAL A 84 6.34 0.94 9.14
CA VAL A 84 7.05 2.20 9.03
C VAL A 84 6.54 3.00 7.83
N LEU A 85 6.38 2.32 6.71
CA LEU A 85 5.86 2.96 5.51
C LEU A 85 4.48 3.54 5.76
N ASN A 86 3.63 2.80 6.44
CA ASN A 86 2.28 3.27 6.73
C ASN A 86 2.30 4.54 7.58
N ASP A 87 3.16 4.57 8.59
CA ASP A 87 3.29 5.76 9.44
C ASP A 87 3.79 6.96 8.63
N LEU A 88 4.77 6.73 7.76
CA LEU A 88 5.29 7.80 6.93
C LEU A 88 4.24 8.31 5.96
N LEU A 89 3.42 7.43 5.42
CA LEU A 89 2.36 7.85 4.52
C LEU A 89 1.31 8.68 5.25
N ALA A 90 1.03 8.35 6.50
CA ALA A 90 0.11 9.16 7.28
C ALA A 90 0.65 10.58 7.46
N ARG A 91 1.96 10.70 7.66
CA ARG A 91 2.58 12.03 7.77
C ARG A 91 2.60 12.76 6.44
N LEU A 92 2.88 12.01 5.37
CA LEU A 92 2.89 12.60 4.03
C LEU A 92 1.51 13.11 3.67
N GLU A 93 0.50 12.39 4.06
CA GLU A 93 -0.88 12.76 3.77
C GLU A 93 -1.23 14.11 4.38
N GLN A 94 -0.68 14.42 5.55
CA GLN A 94 -0.94 15.70 6.19
C GLN A 94 -0.35 16.86 5.39
N LYS A 95 0.76 16.63 4.72
CA LYS A 95 1.45 17.68 4.02
C LYS A 95 1.13 17.72 2.53
N GLN A 96 1.08 16.56 1.92
CA GLN A 96 0.86 16.45 0.49
C GLN A 96 -0.04 15.27 0.20
N PRO A 97 -1.35 15.44 0.41
CA PRO A 97 -2.29 14.32 0.26
C PRO A 97 -2.26 13.68 -1.12
N ARG A 98 -2.01 14.46 -2.17
CA ARG A 98 -1.97 13.88 -3.50
C ARG A 98 -0.84 12.87 -3.66
N LEU A 99 0.32 13.15 -3.08
CA LEU A 99 1.42 12.19 -3.14
C LEU A 99 1.06 10.89 -2.44
N SER A 100 0.40 11.02 -1.30
CA SER A 100 -0.03 9.83 -0.57
C SER A 100 -1.02 9.01 -1.39
N MET A 101 -1.94 9.67 -2.07
CA MET A 101 -2.89 8.96 -2.92
C MET A 101 -2.21 8.23 -4.06
N VAL A 102 -1.19 8.85 -4.65
CA VAL A 102 -0.45 8.19 -5.73
C VAL A 102 0.25 6.94 -5.20
N VAL A 103 0.83 7.02 -4.01
CA VAL A 103 1.49 5.86 -3.42
C VAL A 103 0.47 4.75 -3.14
N ASN A 104 -0.68 5.11 -2.58
CA ASN A 104 -1.70 4.11 -2.30
C ASN A 104 -2.09 3.37 -3.59
N ALA A 105 -2.26 4.11 -4.67
CA ALA A 105 -2.68 3.51 -5.94
C ALA A 105 -1.57 2.68 -6.57
N ARG A 106 -0.36 3.23 -6.62
CA ARG A 106 0.73 2.59 -7.33
C ARG A 106 1.33 1.43 -6.55
N TYR A 107 1.58 1.64 -5.27
CA TYR A 107 2.28 0.65 -4.47
C TYR A 107 1.33 -0.40 -3.91
N PHE A 108 0.30 0.04 -3.20
CA PHE A 108 -0.58 -0.91 -2.53
C PHE A 108 -1.60 -1.53 -3.47
N ALA A 109 -2.22 -0.74 -4.31
CA ALA A 109 -3.22 -1.28 -5.23
C ALA A 109 -2.63 -1.79 -6.54
N ALA A 110 -1.33 -1.63 -6.73
CA ALA A 110 -0.61 -2.15 -7.91
C ALA A 110 -1.17 -1.62 -9.22
N MET A 111 -1.66 -0.39 -9.21
CA MET A 111 -2.18 0.22 -10.42
C MET A 111 -1.05 0.75 -11.29
N SER A 112 -1.26 0.68 -12.59
CA SER A 112 -0.29 1.24 -13.52
C SER A 112 -0.33 2.76 -13.46
N GLU A 113 0.65 3.38 -14.10
CA GLU A 113 0.67 4.83 -14.22
C GLU A 113 -0.59 5.35 -14.88
N THR A 114 -0.98 4.69 -15.97
CA THR A 114 -2.18 5.07 -16.71
C THR A 114 -3.44 4.89 -15.86
N GLU A 115 -3.53 3.77 -15.18
CA GLU A 115 -4.68 3.50 -14.31
C GLU A 115 -4.76 4.49 -13.17
N THR A 116 -3.62 4.80 -12.58
CA THR A 116 -3.57 5.77 -11.47
C THR A 116 -4.02 7.15 -11.96
N ALA A 117 -3.54 7.56 -13.13
CA ALA A 117 -3.93 8.84 -13.68
C ALA A 117 -5.44 8.91 -13.88
N SER A 118 -6.01 7.86 -14.44
CA SER A 118 -7.44 7.82 -14.67
C SER A 118 -8.21 7.82 -13.36
N ALA A 119 -7.74 7.04 -12.39
CA ALA A 119 -8.43 6.92 -11.11
C ALA A 119 -8.42 8.21 -10.31
N LEU A 120 -7.34 8.95 -10.41
CA LEU A 120 -7.18 10.16 -9.59
C LEU A 120 -7.48 11.45 -10.35
N GLY A 121 -7.82 11.34 -11.62
CA GLY A 121 -8.10 12.54 -12.40
C GLY A 121 -6.87 13.37 -12.67
N LEU A 122 -5.73 12.71 -12.86
CA LEU A 122 -4.46 13.38 -13.10
C LEU A 122 -3.92 12.96 -14.47
N SER A 123 -2.97 13.74 -14.98
CA SER A 123 -2.25 13.31 -16.17
C SER A 123 -1.22 12.27 -15.80
N GLU A 124 -0.85 11.43 -16.77
CA GLU A 124 0.19 10.44 -16.52
C GLU A 124 1.50 11.09 -16.15
N ARG A 125 1.79 12.25 -16.75
CA ARG A 125 3.01 12.98 -16.41
C ARG A 125 3.02 13.39 -14.95
N THR A 126 1.90 13.90 -14.45
CA THR A 126 1.79 14.28 -13.06
C THR A 126 1.96 13.07 -12.15
N VAL A 127 1.33 11.94 -12.52
CA VAL A 127 1.47 10.73 -11.73
C VAL A 127 2.94 10.30 -11.67
N ARG A 128 3.61 10.33 -12.82
CA ARG A 128 5.01 9.93 -12.87
C ARG A 128 5.87 10.82 -11.98
N ARG A 129 5.66 12.11 -12.06
CA ARG A 129 6.41 13.05 -11.24
C ARG A 129 6.11 12.87 -9.76
N ASP A 130 4.84 12.76 -9.43
CA ASP A 130 4.44 12.59 -8.03
C ASP A 130 4.99 11.29 -7.47
N TRP A 131 4.96 10.23 -8.28
CA TRP A 131 5.49 8.94 -7.85
C TRP A 131 6.97 9.03 -7.53
N GLN A 132 7.75 9.71 -8.38
CA GLN A 132 9.16 9.88 -8.13
C GLN A 132 9.43 10.72 -6.89
N LEU A 133 8.68 11.78 -6.71
CA LEU A 133 8.82 12.61 -5.52
C LEU A 133 8.51 11.81 -4.26
N ALA A 134 7.42 11.06 -4.30
CA ALA A 134 7.01 10.29 -3.12
C ALA A 134 8.04 9.21 -2.81
N LYS A 135 8.53 8.50 -3.82
CA LYS A 135 9.53 7.46 -3.60
C LYS A 135 10.79 8.02 -2.98
N THR A 136 11.24 9.16 -3.48
CA THR A 136 12.45 9.79 -2.97
C THR A 136 12.27 10.18 -1.51
N TRP A 137 11.14 10.80 -1.21
CA TRP A 137 10.87 11.22 0.16
C TRP A 137 10.79 10.01 1.10
N LEU A 138 10.06 8.98 0.67
CA LEU A 138 9.89 7.79 1.51
C LEU A 138 11.21 7.07 1.72
N ALA A 139 12.00 6.90 0.66
CA ALA A 139 13.28 6.20 0.78
C ALA A 139 14.19 6.95 1.74
N ASN A 140 14.22 8.25 1.65
CA ASN A 140 15.05 9.06 2.54
C ASN A 140 14.61 8.90 4.00
N LYS A 141 13.31 8.94 4.24
CA LYS A 141 12.79 8.81 5.59
C LYS A 141 12.96 7.40 6.15
N MET A 142 12.78 6.40 5.32
CA MET A 142 12.93 5.02 5.78
C MET A 142 14.38 4.71 6.12
N THR A 143 15.31 5.26 5.35
CA THR A 143 16.73 5.08 5.67
C THR A 143 17.05 5.68 7.04
N LYS A 144 16.48 6.84 7.35
CA LYS A 144 16.72 7.48 8.64
C LYS A 144 16.00 6.77 9.76
N ALA A 145 14.87 6.14 9.45
CA ALA A 145 14.08 5.45 10.45
C ALA A 145 14.70 4.11 10.82
N SER A 146 15.58 3.59 9.97
CA SER A 146 16.26 2.34 10.27
C SER A 146 17.38 2.60 11.25
#